data_b3e9ff83c95e5b6b5a94bd31e2430784
#
_entry.id   b3e9ff83c95e5b6b5a94bd31e2430784
#
_cell.length_a   1.000
_cell.length_b   1.000
_cell.length_c   1.000
_cell.angle_alpha   90.00
_cell.angle_beta   90.00
_cell.angle_gamma   90.00
#
_symmetry.space_group_name_H-M   'P 1'
#
loop_
_entity.id
_entity.type
_entity.pdbx_description
1 polymer ?
#
loop_
_entity_poly.entity_id
_entity_poly.type
_entity_poly.pdbx_seq_one_letter_code
_entity_poly.pdbx_strand_id
1 'polypeptide(L)'
;MQIKLRTFDSNIVSTLIAEGVNPLLANLFAARGVANKHALETSLGQIIPPTLLTNNTAMAKLLADAIAQNKHLLVIGDYDADGATATAVAVKGLRAFSARVDFLVPNRFEYGYGLTPEIVALAAQQKPDVIITVDNGIASVEGVAAANALGMQVLITDHHLPGQITPQA
;
A
#
# COMPACT_ATOMS: atom_id res chain seq x y z
N MET A 1 -12.26 13.74 -27.32
CA MET A 1 -11.33 13.67 -26.18
C MET A 1 -10.75 15.07 -25.97
N GLN A 2 -10.89 15.68 -24.80
CA GLN A 2 -10.32 17.00 -24.50
C GLN A 2 -9.00 16.80 -23.73
N ILE A 3 -7.89 17.23 -24.32
CA ILE A 3 -6.58 17.20 -23.67
C ILE A 3 -6.45 18.50 -22.85
N LYS A 4 -6.25 18.38 -21.53
CA LYS A 4 -6.04 19.51 -20.64
C LYS A 4 -4.61 19.45 -20.08
N LEU A 5 -3.81 20.47 -20.36
CA LEU A 5 -2.47 20.60 -19.79
C LEU A 5 -2.58 21.06 -18.32
N ARG A 6 -1.74 20.48 -17.46
CA ARG A 6 -1.57 20.98 -16.09
C ARG A 6 -0.78 22.28 -16.11
N THR A 7 -1.21 23.23 -15.31
CA THR A 7 -0.44 24.46 -15.05
C THR A 7 0.69 24.18 -14.08
N PHE A 8 1.81 24.86 -14.24
CA PHE A 8 2.96 24.78 -13.36
C PHE A 8 3.69 26.13 -13.30
N ASP A 9 4.51 26.31 -12.25
CA ASP A 9 5.33 27.50 -12.11
C ASP A 9 6.60 27.36 -12.97
N SER A 10 6.82 28.31 -13.90
CA SER A 10 8.02 28.34 -14.75
C SER A 10 9.33 28.53 -13.95
N ASN A 11 9.28 29.16 -12.77
CA ASN A 11 10.43 29.30 -11.90
C ASN A 11 10.91 27.94 -11.38
N ILE A 12 9.98 27.05 -11.04
CA ILE A 12 10.30 25.66 -10.63
C ILE A 12 10.98 24.91 -11.77
N VAL A 13 10.49 25.05 -13.01
CA VAL A 13 11.13 24.45 -14.19
C VAL A 13 12.56 24.95 -14.34
N SER A 14 12.75 26.26 -14.24
CA SER A 14 14.10 26.88 -14.34
C SER A 14 15.04 26.39 -13.24
N THR A 15 14.55 26.26 -12.02
CA THR A 15 15.31 25.69 -10.89
C THR A 15 15.72 24.25 -11.16
N LEU A 16 14.81 23.40 -11.57
CA LEU A 16 15.09 21.99 -11.88
C LEU A 16 16.11 21.84 -13.00
N ILE A 17 16.01 22.67 -14.05
CA ILE A 17 16.98 22.67 -15.15
C ILE A 17 18.37 23.11 -14.65
N ALA A 18 18.45 24.16 -13.84
CA ALA A 18 19.69 24.63 -13.23
C ALA A 18 20.34 23.56 -12.34
N GLU A 19 19.55 22.72 -11.70
CA GLU A 19 19.98 21.57 -10.90
C GLU A 19 20.34 20.34 -11.76
N GLY A 20 20.31 20.45 -13.10
CA GLY A 20 20.70 19.42 -14.04
C GLY A 20 19.61 18.42 -14.42
N VAL A 21 18.34 18.73 -14.17
CA VAL A 21 17.23 17.91 -14.63
C VAL A 21 16.97 18.20 -16.12
N ASN A 22 16.74 17.15 -16.91
CA ASN A 22 16.41 17.30 -18.33
C ASN A 22 15.20 18.24 -18.50
N PRO A 23 15.19 19.22 -19.44
CA PRO A 23 14.12 20.21 -19.60
C PRO A 23 12.71 19.61 -19.79
N LEU A 24 12.58 18.50 -20.53
CA LEU A 24 11.30 17.82 -20.69
C LEU A 24 10.80 17.27 -19.35
N LEU A 25 11.70 16.60 -18.61
CA LEU A 25 11.35 16.04 -17.29
C LEU A 25 11.08 17.15 -16.27
N ALA A 26 11.82 18.27 -16.32
CA ALA A 26 11.58 19.40 -15.43
C ALA A 26 10.14 19.95 -15.57
N ASN A 27 9.63 20.07 -16.80
CA ASN A 27 8.23 20.45 -17.03
C ASN A 27 7.25 19.42 -16.43
N LEU A 28 7.50 18.13 -16.63
CA LEU A 28 6.64 17.07 -16.11
C LEU A 28 6.66 17.01 -14.58
N PHE A 29 7.80 17.21 -13.97
CA PHE A 29 7.96 17.21 -12.51
C PHE A 29 7.31 18.46 -11.91
N ALA A 30 7.55 19.64 -12.44
CA ALA A 30 6.91 20.87 -11.99
C ALA A 30 5.37 20.77 -12.06
N ALA A 31 4.83 20.20 -13.15
CA ALA A 31 3.39 19.94 -13.30
C ALA A 31 2.82 18.93 -12.30
N ARG A 32 3.68 18.21 -11.56
CA ARG A 32 3.34 17.27 -10.48
C ARG A 32 3.69 17.80 -9.08
N GLY A 33 4.11 19.06 -8.98
CA GLY A 33 4.41 19.71 -7.70
C GLY A 33 5.80 19.42 -7.16
N VAL A 34 6.70 18.83 -7.95
CA VAL A 34 8.11 18.63 -7.56
C VAL A 34 8.85 19.96 -7.68
N ALA A 35 9.29 20.52 -6.56
CA ALA A 35 9.86 21.87 -6.50
C ALA A 35 11.38 21.92 -6.71
N ASN A 36 12.11 20.82 -6.46
CA ASN A 36 13.57 20.77 -6.55
C ASN A 36 14.04 19.34 -6.81
N LYS A 37 15.32 19.19 -7.19
CA LYS A 37 15.94 17.89 -7.51
C LYS A 37 16.01 16.95 -6.29
N HIS A 38 16.13 17.50 -5.07
CA HIS A 38 16.20 16.67 -3.85
C HIS A 38 14.94 15.81 -3.68
N ALA A 39 13.77 16.32 -4.08
CA ALA A 39 12.52 15.57 -4.07
C ALA A 39 12.47 14.39 -5.06
N LEU A 40 13.47 14.29 -5.97
CA LEU A 40 13.62 13.19 -6.93
C LEU A 40 14.64 12.14 -6.48
N GLU A 41 15.25 12.31 -5.31
CA GLU A 41 16.20 11.34 -4.78
C GLU A 41 15.49 10.06 -4.35
N THR A 42 16.02 8.92 -4.78
CA THR A 42 15.47 7.58 -4.49
C THR A 42 16.40 6.75 -3.60
N SER A 43 17.33 7.41 -2.90
CA SER A 43 18.25 6.73 -1.98
C SER A 43 17.52 6.24 -0.74
N LEU A 44 18.01 5.15 -0.12
CA LEU A 44 17.43 4.62 1.13
C LEU A 44 17.39 5.63 2.26
N GLY A 45 18.30 6.63 2.26
CA GLY A 45 18.32 7.73 3.22
C GLY A 45 17.12 8.68 3.12
N GLN A 46 16.35 8.62 2.02
CA GLN A 46 15.13 9.41 1.81
C GLN A 46 13.84 8.68 2.19
N ILE A 47 13.94 7.46 2.70
CA ILE A 47 12.75 6.73 3.19
C ILE A 47 12.11 7.53 4.31
N ILE A 48 10.83 7.80 4.17
CA ILE A 48 10.02 8.50 5.17
C ILE A 48 10.03 7.68 6.47
N PRO A 49 10.28 8.32 7.63
CA PRO A 49 10.27 7.61 8.91
C PRO A 49 8.92 6.90 9.14
N PRO A 50 8.93 5.66 9.65
CA PRO A 50 7.69 4.89 9.89
C PRO A 50 6.68 5.62 10.78
N THR A 51 7.16 6.51 11.66
CA THR A 51 6.31 7.32 12.55
C THR A 51 5.39 8.30 11.82
N LEU A 52 5.68 8.62 10.56
CA LEU A 52 4.84 9.46 9.71
C LEU A 52 3.78 8.67 8.92
N LEU A 53 3.83 7.34 8.96
CA LEU A 53 2.80 6.50 8.35
C LEU A 53 1.56 6.52 9.24
N THR A 54 0.41 6.85 8.64
CA THR A 54 -0.88 6.92 9.34
C THR A 54 -1.19 5.61 10.05
N ASN A 55 -1.62 5.69 11.31
CA ASN A 55 -1.97 4.55 12.16
C ASN A 55 -0.86 3.51 12.39
N ASN A 56 0.39 3.79 12.02
CA ASN A 56 1.49 2.83 12.13
C ASN A 56 1.63 2.22 13.54
N THR A 57 1.58 3.05 14.58
CA THR A 57 1.71 2.59 15.97
C THR A 57 0.53 1.69 16.39
N ALA A 58 -0.69 2.04 15.99
CA ALA A 58 -1.88 1.24 16.29
C ALA A 58 -1.81 -0.14 15.58
N MET A 59 -1.44 -0.14 14.31
CA MET A 59 -1.26 -1.38 13.55
C MET A 59 -0.14 -2.25 14.13
N ALA A 60 1.01 -1.67 14.47
CA ALA A 60 2.13 -2.40 15.06
C ALA A 60 1.74 -3.07 16.39
N LYS A 61 0.99 -2.36 17.26
CA LYS A 61 0.48 -2.91 18.51
C LYS A 61 -0.48 -4.07 18.26
N LEU A 62 -1.40 -3.92 17.33
CA LEU A 62 -2.38 -4.94 16.99
C LEU A 62 -1.70 -6.21 16.44
N LEU A 63 -0.67 -6.04 15.60
CA LEU A 63 0.15 -7.17 15.12
C LEU A 63 0.91 -7.85 16.26
N ALA A 64 1.51 -7.08 17.17
CA ALA A 64 2.20 -7.64 18.33
C ALA A 64 1.24 -8.45 19.22
N ASP A 65 0.05 -7.93 19.49
CA ASP A 65 -0.99 -8.63 20.26
C ASP A 65 -1.47 -9.90 19.55
N ALA A 66 -1.65 -9.85 18.23
CA ALA A 66 -2.04 -11.00 17.42
C ALA A 66 -0.96 -12.10 17.44
N ILE A 67 0.32 -11.73 17.33
CA ILE A 67 1.47 -12.66 17.41
C ILE A 67 1.52 -13.30 18.81
N ALA A 68 1.40 -12.50 19.86
CA ALA A 68 1.41 -13.01 21.24
C ALA A 68 0.27 -14.00 21.53
N GLN A 69 -0.88 -13.83 20.85
CA GLN A 69 -2.03 -14.74 20.92
C GLN A 69 -1.95 -15.91 19.93
N ASN A 70 -0.84 -16.05 19.19
CA ASN A 70 -0.65 -17.08 18.15
C ASN A 70 -1.77 -17.08 17.09
N LYS A 71 -2.31 -15.89 16.76
CA LYS A 71 -3.32 -15.73 15.72
C LYS A 71 -2.74 -16.03 14.34
N HIS A 72 -3.58 -16.55 13.45
CA HIS A 72 -3.21 -16.80 12.07
C HIS A 72 -3.34 -15.50 11.25
N LEU A 73 -2.20 -15.03 10.74
CA LEU A 73 -2.11 -13.85 9.89
C LEU A 73 -2.08 -14.30 8.42
N LEU A 74 -2.83 -13.63 7.56
CA LEU A 74 -2.81 -13.86 6.12
C LEU A 74 -2.47 -12.56 5.38
N VAL A 75 -1.33 -12.53 4.71
CA VAL A 75 -0.93 -11.40 3.87
C VAL A 75 -1.56 -11.57 2.50
N ILE A 76 -2.33 -10.57 2.06
CA ILE A 76 -2.91 -10.53 0.71
C ILE A 76 -2.21 -9.44 -0.08
N GLY A 77 -1.40 -9.85 -1.06
CA GLY A 77 -0.62 -8.98 -1.93
C GLY A 77 -1.22 -8.81 -3.30
N ASP A 78 -0.65 -7.87 -4.06
CA ASP A 78 -0.87 -7.77 -5.49
C ASP A 78 0.19 -8.58 -6.25
N TYR A 79 -0.05 -8.87 -7.54
CA TYR A 79 0.83 -9.75 -8.32
C TYR A 79 1.87 -9.02 -9.16
N ASP A 80 1.89 -7.69 -9.16
CA ASP A 80 2.95 -6.90 -9.79
C ASP A 80 4.22 -6.81 -8.91
N ALA A 81 5.23 -6.05 -9.36
CA ALA A 81 6.55 -6.10 -8.74
C ALA A 81 6.58 -5.54 -7.32
N ASP A 82 5.83 -4.47 -7.04
CA ASP A 82 5.76 -3.86 -5.70
C ASP A 82 4.87 -4.67 -4.77
N GLY A 83 3.73 -5.20 -5.23
CA GLY A 83 2.92 -6.14 -4.47
C GLY A 83 3.68 -7.43 -4.09
N ALA A 84 4.45 -8.00 -5.04
CA ALA A 84 5.27 -9.18 -4.76
C ALA A 84 6.38 -8.89 -3.74
N THR A 85 7.08 -7.76 -3.88
CA THR A 85 8.15 -7.38 -2.94
C THR A 85 7.59 -7.00 -1.57
N ALA A 86 6.46 -6.28 -1.51
CA ALA A 86 5.75 -5.96 -0.26
C ALA A 86 5.30 -7.22 0.47
N THR A 87 4.73 -8.21 -0.25
CA THR A 87 4.36 -9.52 0.30
C THR A 87 5.58 -10.23 0.89
N ALA A 88 6.70 -10.28 0.15
CA ALA A 88 7.92 -10.93 0.62
C ALA A 88 8.48 -10.26 1.88
N VAL A 89 8.48 -8.92 1.94
CA VAL A 89 8.92 -8.16 3.12
C VAL A 89 8.01 -8.42 4.32
N ALA A 90 6.68 -8.33 4.13
CA ALA A 90 5.70 -8.57 5.20
C ALA A 90 5.83 -9.99 5.78
N VAL A 91 5.83 -11.02 4.92
CA VAL A 91 5.92 -12.42 5.36
C VAL A 91 7.26 -12.70 6.06
N LYS A 92 8.39 -12.24 5.50
CA LYS A 92 9.71 -12.43 6.13
C LYS A 92 9.81 -11.68 7.46
N GLY A 93 9.33 -10.44 7.52
CA GLY A 93 9.33 -9.65 8.75
C GLY A 93 8.48 -10.29 9.85
N LEU A 94 7.24 -10.67 9.54
CA LEU A 94 6.34 -11.32 10.50
C LEU A 94 6.88 -12.67 10.98
N ARG A 95 7.48 -13.48 10.10
CA ARG A 95 8.16 -14.74 10.50
C ARG A 95 9.34 -14.50 11.42
N ALA A 96 10.10 -13.42 11.23
CA ALA A 96 11.21 -13.08 12.13
C ALA A 96 10.72 -12.75 13.56
N PHE A 97 9.46 -12.33 13.72
CA PHE A 97 8.79 -12.17 15.01
C PHE A 97 8.03 -13.43 15.45
N SER A 98 8.28 -14.58 14.84
CA SER A 98 7.63 -15.86 15.14
C SER A 98 6.11 -15.87 14.90
N ALA A 99 5.60 -15.00 14.02
CA ALA A 99 4.20 -15.00 13.64
C ALA A 99 3.81 -16.25 12.85
N ARG A 100 2.61 -16.76 13.11
CA ARG A 100 1.96 -17.76 12.25
C ARG A 100 1.37 -17.00 11.05
N VAL A 101 2.10 -16.98 9.93
CA VAL A 101 1.76 -16.18 8.76
C VAL A 101 1.86 -16.96 7.46
N ASP A 102 0.82 -16.86 6.65
CA ASP A 102 0.73 -17.32 5.28
C ASP A 102 0.48 -16.13 4.34
N PHE A 103 0.46 -16.39 3.04
CA PHE A 103 0.16 -15.35 2.06
C PHE A 103 -0.75 -15.86 0.95
N LEU A 104 -1.45 -14.93 0.31
CA LEU A 104 -2.31 -15.16 -0.84
C LEU A 104 -2.04 -14.05 -1.86
N VAL A 105 -1.75 -14.43 -3.12
CA VAL A 105 -1.69 -13.50 -4.25
C VAL A 105 -2.79 -13.90 -5.24
N PRO A 106 -3.93 -13.18 -5.22
CA PRO A 106 -5.06 -13.52 -6.07
C PRO A 106 -4.77 -13.29 -7.54
N ASN A 107 -5.38 -14.10 -8.41
CA ASN A 107 -5.34 -13.86 -9.83
C ASN A 107 -6.23 -12.66 -10.20
N ARG A 108 -5.62 -11.51 -10.56
CA ARG A 108 -6.31 -10.27 -10.92
C ARG A 108 -7.29 -10.43 -12.09
N PHE A 109 -7.00 -11.34 -13.02
CA PHE A 109 -7.89 -11.58 -14.18
C PHE A 109 -9.18 -12.30 -13.78
N GLU A 110 -9.16 -13.03 -12.67
CA GLU A 110 -10.28 -13.81 -12.16
C GLU A 110 -11.08 -13.06 -11.09
N TYR A 111 -10.37 -12.39 -10.17
CA TYR A 111 -10.96 -11.79 -8.97
C TYR A 111 -10.97 -10.25 -8.96
N GLY A 112 -10.38 -9.60 -9.97
CA GLY A 112 -10.21 -8.15 -10.01
C GLY A 112 -9.06 -7.64 -9.14
N TYR A 113 -9.02 -6.32 -8.94
CA TYR A 113 -7.98 -5.64 -8.14
C TYR A 113 -8.46 -5.34 -6.73
N GLY A 114 -7.54 -5.42 -5.76
CA GLY A 114 -7.78 -5.10 -4.36
C GLY A 114 -8.46 -6.22 -3.59
N LEU A 115 -8.83 -5.95 -2.35
CA LEU A 115 -9.55 -6.91 -1.50
C LEU A 115 -11.04 -6.88 -1.86
N THR A 116 -11.47 -7.79 -2.76
CA THR A 116 -12.89 -7.96 -3.10
C THR A 116 -13.58 -8.98 -2.18
N PRO A 117 -14.92 -9.00 -2.10
CA PRO A 117 -15.64 -10.04 -1.34
C PRO A 117 -15.29 -11.48 -1.79
N GLU A 118 -15.02 -11.69 -3.08
CA GLU A 118 -14.62 -12.99 -3.63
C GLU A 118 -13.24 -13.41 -3.13
N ILE A 119 -12.29 -12.46 -3.06
CA ILE A 119 -10.96 -12.71 -2.48
C ILE A 119 -11.07 -12.99 -0.98
N VAL A 120 -11.95 -12.30 -0.27
CA VAL A 120 -12.25 -12.58 1.14
C VAL A 120 -12.82 -14.00 1.32
N ALA A 121 -13.72 -14.43 0.44
CA ALA A 121 -14.24 -15.80 0.48
C ALA A 121 -13.14 -16.86 0.24
N LEU A 122 -12.19 -16.55 -0.65
CA LEU A 122 -11.02 -17.41 -0.89
C LEU A 122 -10.10 -17.41 0.36
N ALA A 123 -9.82 -16.26 0.94
CA ALA A 123 -9.02 -16.12 2.16
C ALA A 123 -9.63 -16.86 3.35
N ALA A 124 -10.95 -16.82 3.49
CA ALA A 124 -11.69 -17.50 4.58
C ALA A 124 -11.50 -19.02 4.60
N GLN A 125 -11.16 -19.65 3.46
CA GLN A 125 -10.84 -21.08 3.40
C GLN A 125 -9.60 -21.42 4.23
N GLN A 126 -8.68 -20.48 4.41
CA GLN A 126 -7.48 -20.62 5.23
C GLN A 126 -7.73 -20.28 6.71
N LYS A 127 -8.92 -19.79 7.05
CA LYS A 127 -9.35 -19.41 8.41
C LYS A 127 -8.36 -18.46 9.10
N PRO A 128 -8.00 -17.33 8.51
CA PRO A 128 -7.15 -16.36 9.18
C PRO A 128 -7.95 -15.60 10.26
N ASP A 129 -7.27 -15.22 11.33
CA ASP A 129 -7.79 -14.28 12.32
C ASP A 129 -7.64 -12.84 11.86
N VAL A 130 -6.54 -12.55 11.14
CA VAL A 130 -6.19 -11.22 10.63
C VAL A 130 -5.76 -11.30 9.18
N ILE A 131 -6.38 -10.48 8.34
CA ILE A 131 -5.94 -10.21 6.97
C ILE A 131 -5.07 -8.95 6.97
N ILE A 132 -3.94 -9.01 6.29
CA ILE A 132 -3.05 -7.87 6.08
C ILE A 132 -2.95 -7.64 4.58
N THR A 133 -3.49 -6.55 4.06
CA THR A 133 -3.27 -6.21 2.66
C THR A 133 -1.97 -5.43 2.51
N VAL A 134 -1.23 -5.71 1.44
CA VAL A 134 -0.02 -4.98 1.07
C VAL A 134 -0.15 -4.54 -0.38
N ASP A 135 0.10 -3.24 -0.62
CA ASP A 135 -0.01 -2.61 -1.94
C ASP A 135 -1.44 -2.63 -2.53
N ASN A 136 -2.43 -2.82 -1.68
CA ASN A 136 -3.85 -2.74 -2.04
C ASN A 136 -4.71 -2.55 -0.79
N GLY A 137 -6.00 -2.25 -0.99
CA GLY A 137 -7.01 -2.30 0.07
C GLY A 137 -7.61 -0.95 0.46
N ILE A 138 -6.94 0.19 0.21
CA ILE A 138 -7.42 1.51 0.67
C ILE A 138 -8.80 1.90 0.09
N ALA A 139 -9.18 1.32 -1.03
CA ALA A 139 -10.49 1.51 -1.66
C ALA A 139 -11.45 0.30 -1.50
N SER A 140 -11.03 -0.75 -0.79
CA SER A 140 -11.74 -2.04 -0.70
C SER A 140 -12.83 -2.06 0.37
N VAL A 141 -13.78 -1.12 0.33
CA VAL A 141 -14.84 -0.97 1.33
C VAL A 141 -15.68 -2.24 1.50
N GLU A 142 -16.12 -2.83 0.38
CA GLU A 142 -16.96 -4.02 0.39
C GLU A 142 -16.21 -5.28 0.86
N GLY A 143 -14.95 -5.43 0.45
CA GLY A 143 -14.11 -6.54 0.89
C GLY A 143 -13.82 -6.49 2.39
N VAL A 144 -13.49 -5.30 2.92
CA VAL A 144 -13.29 -5.14 4.37
C VAL A 144 -14.57 -5.43 5.14
N ALA A 145 -15.72 -4.95 4.66
CA ALA A 145 -17.00 -5.26 5.28
C ALA A 145 -17.30 -6.78 5.28
N ALA A 146 -17.01 -7.47 4.17
CA ALA A 146 -17.16 -8.92 4.06
C ALA A 146 -16.23 -9.67 5.03
N ALA A 147 -14.97 -9.24 5.17
CA ALA A 147 -14.02 -9.84 6.11
C ALA A 147 -14.49 -9.65 7.57
N ASN A 148 -14.90 -8.43 7.93
CA ASN A 148 -15.41 -8.12 9.26
C ASN A 148 -16.67 -8.94 9.59
N ALA A 149 -17.59 -9.14 8.63
CA ALA A 149 -18.78 -9.97 8.80
C ALA A 149 -18.45 -11.46 9.06
N LEU A 150 -17.31 -11.93 8.58
CA LEU A 150 -16.78 -13.28 8.86
C LEU A 150 -15.91 -13.35 10.12
N GLY A 151 -15.78 -12.26 10.87
CA GLY A 151 -15.00 -12.20 12.10
C GLY A 151 -13.48 -12.08 11.89
N MET A 152 -13.04 -11.82 10.65
CA MET A 152 -11.64 -11.57 10.33
C MET A 152 -11.33 -10.08 10.45
N GLN A 153 -10.30 -9.73 11.21
CA GLN A 153 -9.81 -8.35 11.28
C GLN A 153 -9.00 -7.99 10.04
N VAL A 154 -9.10 -6.76 9.56
CA VAL A 154 -8.35 -6.31 8.39
C VAL A 154 -7.38 -5.18 8.77
N LEU A 155 -6.15 -5.28 8.31
CA LEU A 155 -5.11 -4.26 8.39
C LEU A 155 -4.66 -3.91 6.97
N ILE A 156 -4.65 -2.62 6.63
CA ILE A 156 -4.33 -2.15 5.29
C ILE A 156 -2.99 -1.43 5.28
N THR A 157 -2.07 -1.88 4.42
CA THR A 157 -0.90 -1.10 4.01
C THR A 157 -0.99 -0.84 2.51
N ASP A 158 -1.15 0.42 2.15
CA ASP A 158 -1.40 0.82 0.78
C ASP A 158 -0.84 2.23 0.53
N HIS A 159 -0.44 2.51 -0.71
CA HIS A 159 0.04 3.84 -1.14
C HIS A 159 -0.82 4.45 -2.25
N HIS A 160 -1.87 3.77 -2.66
CA HIS A 160 -2.82 4.27 -3.65
C HIS A 160 -3.70 5.40 -3.08
N LEU A 161 -4.33 6.13 -3.97
CA LEU A 161 -5.26 7.18 -3.56
C LEU A 161 -6.53 6.56 -2.96
N PRO A 162 -6.97 7.05 -1.79
CA PRO A 162 -8.22 6.59 -1.21
C PRO A 162 -9.42 6.99 -2.07
N GLY A 163 -10.50 6.21 -1.98
CA GLY A 163 -11.80 6.58 -2.53
C GLY A 163 -12.48 7.70 -1.71
N GLN A 164 -13.73 8.02 -2.07
CA GLN A 164 -14.55 8.98 -1.29
C GLN A 164 -14.86 8.45 0.12
N ILE A 165 -14.91 7.13 0.26
CA ILE A 165 -15.12 6.43 1.53
C ILE A 165 -13.92 5.50 1.74
N THR A 166 -13.36 5.53 2.95
CA THR A 166 -12.30 4.59 3.36
C THR A 166 -12.92 3.39 4.08
N PRO A 167 -12.36 2.18 3.91
CA PRO A 167 -12.85 1.00 4.61
C PRO A 167 -12.65 1.10 6.13
N GLN A 168 -13.48 0.39 6.87
CA GLN A 168 -13.41 0.26 8.33
C GLN A 168 -12.49 -0.93 8.71
N ALA A 169 -11.18 -0.72 8.51
CA ALA A 169 -10.12 -1.70 8.74
C ALA A 169 -9.43 -1.48 10.08
#